data_43b2b2dcafeadadb678a8f9dcf7ffa89
#
_entry.id   43b2b2dcafeadadb678a8f9dcf7ffa89
#
_cell.length_a   1.000
_cell.length_b   1.000
_cell.length_c   1.000
_cell.angle_alpha   90.00
_cell.angle_beta   90.00
_cell.angle_gamma   90.00
#
_symmetry.space_group_name_H-M   'P 1'
#
loop_
_entity.id
_entity.type
_entity.pdbx_description
1 polymer ?
#
loop_
_entity_poly.entity_id
_entity_poly.type
_entity_poly.pdbx_seq_one_letter_code
_entity_poly.pdbx_strand_id
1 'polypeptide(L)'
;PLARSAEACGLVLTAIAGPDENDPTSVNRTFHHPATEGRRDGLRFAIPADWKEGTDTGIVYNIESSLETLREIGTVEEITLPDMPSGQAARIIIAAEGASAFEDIIEDGRVMQLRAPSCRVKPHVHSMIPASDYLRAMRVRRQISQAYDRITAAYDAIIGTTTGNVSPLFTRTLDTSSRPTT
;
A
#
# COMPACT_ATOMS: atom_id res chain seq x y z
N PRO A 1 10.64 0.10 8.17
CA PRO A 1 11.83 0.96 8.17
C PRO A 1 12.31 1.28 6.75
N LEU A 2 12.99 2.42 6.59
CA LEU A 2 13.69 2.79 5.36
C LEU A 2 15.19 2.82 5.65
N ALA A 3 15.98 2.06 4.90
CA ALA A 3 17.43 1.99 5.06
C ALA A 3 18.12 1.79 3.71
N ARG A 4 19.46 1.78 3.71
CA ARG A 4 20.26 1.65 2.49
C ARG A 4 20.34 0.21 1.96
N SER A 5 19.93 -0.78 2.75
CA SER A 5 19.85 -2.18 2.34
C SER A 5 18.71 -2.89 3.05
N ALA A 6 18.25 -4.01 2.49
CA ALA A 6 17.23 -4.87 3.10
C ALA A 6 17.72 -5.44 4.46
N GLU A 7 19.02 -5.77 4.56
CA GLU A 7 19.65 -6.22 5.80
C GLU A 7 19.52 -5.16 6.91
N ALA A 8 19.86 -3.91 6.62
CA ALA A 8 19.72 -2.81 7.58
C ALA A 8 18.25 -2.59 8.00
N CYS A 9 17.29 -2.75 7.06
CA CYS A 9 15.86 -2.73 7.40
C CYS A 9 15.50 -3.86 8.36
N GLY A 10 16.01 -5.07 8.13
CA GLY A 10 15.78 -6.22 8.99
C GLY A 10 16.34 -6.03 10.41
N LEU A 11 17.55 -5.49 10.53
CA LEU A 11 18.15 -5.16 11.82
C LEU A 11 17.32 -4.13 12.61
N VAL A 12 16.90 -3.05 11.95
CA VAL A 12 16.04 -2.04 12.59
C VAL A 12 14.70 -2.66 13.00
N LEU A 13 14.10 -3.45 12.12
CA LEU A 13 12.83 -4.10 12.45
C LEU A 13 12.96 -5.05 13.64
N THR A 14 14.07 -5.81 13.74
CA THR A 14 14.36 -6.65 14.90
C THR A 14 14.40 -5.85 16.21
N ALA A 15 14.90 -4.63 16.15
CA ALA A 15 15.02 -3.78 17.34
C ALA A 15 13.69 -3.13 17.77
N ILE A 16 12.77 -2.87 16.83
CA ILE A 16 11.52 -2.14 17.11
C ILE A 16 10.27 -3.03 17.12
N ALA A 17 10.36 -4.29 16.68
CA ALA A 17 9.21 -5.19 16.67
C ALA A 17 8.95 -5.75 18.07
N GLY A 18 7.71 -5.65 18.51
CA GLY A 18 7.28 -6.15 19.81
C GLY A 18 6.04 -5.42 20.32
N PRO A 19 5.59 -5.75 21.54
CA PRO A 19 4.48 -5.07 22.17
C PRO A 19 4.90 -3.66 22.61
N ASP A 20 4.00 -2.71 22.49
CA ASP A 20 4.10 -1.36 23.03
C ASP A 20 2.89 -1.09 23.92
N GLU A 21 3.12 -0.76 25.18
CA GLU A 21 2.07 -0.49 26.15
C GLU A 21 1.18 0.71 25.80
N ASN A 22 1.70 1.63 24.98
CA ASN A 22 0.98 2.81 24.50
C ASN A 22 0.24 2.56 23.18
N ASP A 23 0.47 1.42 22.50
CA ASP A 23 -0.22 1.04 21.27
C ASP A 23 -1.05 -0.24 21.47
N PRO A 24 -2.37 -0.13 21.71
CA PRO A 24 -3.24 -1.30 21.91
C PRO A 24 -3.36 -2.18 20.65
N THR A 25 -2.88 -1.73 19.50
CA THR A 25 -2.88 -2.50 18.25
C THR A 25 -1.58 -3.28 18.05
N SER A 26 -0.55 -3.01 18.85
CA SER A 26 0.70 -3.75 18.83
C SER A 26 0.48 -5.21 19.26
N VAL A 27 1.25 -6.12 18.67
CA VAL A 27 1.15 -7.54 18.98
C VAL A 27 2.44 -8.05 19.65
N ASN A 28 2.29 -8.96 20.61
CA ASN A 28 3.44 -9.60 21.23
C ASN A 28 4.04 -10.66 20.28
N ARG A 29 4.71 -10.18 19.24
CA ARG A 29 5.38 -10.98 18.23
C ARG A 29 6.76 -10.40 17.95
N THR A 30 7.79 -11.15 18.25
CA THR A 30 9.18 -10.78 17.91
C THR A 30 9.45 -11.04 16.43
N PHE A 31 10.26 -10.19 15.84
CA PHE A 31 10.83 -10.39 14.51
C PHE A 31 12.33 -10.67 14.67
N HIS A 32 12.81 -11.75 14.05
CA HIS A 32 14.23 -12.05 13.97
C HIS A 32 14.69 -11.94 12.52
N HIS A 33 15.68 -11.09 12.29
CA HIS A 33 16.26 -10.97 10.95
C HIS A 33 17.02 -12.26 10.59
N PRO A 34 16.71 -12.92 9.47
CA PRO A 34 17.31 -14.20 9.08
C PRO A 34 18.72 -14.05 8.46
N ALA A 35 19.52 -13.10 8.93
CA ALA A 35 20.83 -12.76 8.37
C ALA A 35 21.81 -13.95 8.28
N THR A 36 21.55 -15.04 9.02
CA THR A 36 22.38 -16.24 9.05
C THR A 36 21.73 -17.43 8.33
N GLU A 37 20.48 -17.33 7.92
CA GLU A 37 19.83 -18.35 7.12
C GLU A 37 20.24 -18.14 5.66
N GLY A 38 20.80 -19.16 5.04
CA GLY A 38 21.24 -19.10 3.64
C GLY A 38 20.13 -18.70 2.67
N ARG A 39 20.51 -18.41 1.44
CA ARG A 39 19.60 -18.12 0.33
C ARG A 39 18.50 -19.19 0.25
N ARG A 40 17.24 -18.78 0.22
CA ARG A 40 16.12 -19.68 -0.05
C ARG A 40 15.94 -19.77 -1.56
N ASP A 41 15.95 -21.00 -2.07
CA ASP A 41 15.64 -21.31 -3.47
C ASP A 41 14.26 -21.98 -3.57
N GLY A 42 13.71 -22.04 -4.78
CA GLY A 42 12.43 -22.69 -5.04
C GLY A 42 11.21 -21.88 -4.61
N LEU A 43 11.37 -20.58 -4.44
CA LEU A 43 10.28 -19.65 -4.12
C LEU A 43 9.33 -19.49 -5.31
N ARG A 44 8.05 -19.23 -5.02
CA ARG A 44 7.03 -18.98 -6.01
C ARG A 44 6.57 -17.52 -5.92
N PHE A 45 6.81 -16.77 -6.97
CA PHE A 45 6.39 -15.38 -7.11
C PHE A 45 5.28 -15.27 -8.14
N ALA A 46 4.37 -14.34 -7.94
CA ALA A 46 3.39 -13.97 -8.97
C ALA A 46 3.44 -12.48 -9.26
N ILE A 47 3.05 -12.11 -10.48
CA ILE A 47 2.88 -10.72 -10.90
C ILE A 47 1.52 -10.60 -11.61
N PRO A 48 0.73 -9.54 -11.36
CA PRO A 48 -0.51 -9.32 -12.09
C PRO A 48 -0.23 -9.19 -13.60
N ALA A 49 -1.04 -9.83 -14.44
CA ALA A 49 -0.83 -9.82 -15.90
C ALA A 49 -0.92 -8.41 -16.52
N ASP A 50 -1.69 -7.53 -15.89
CA ASP A 50 -1.92 -6.13 -16.29
C ASP A 50 -0.93 -5.13 -15.68
N TRP A 51 0.14 -5.58 -15.03
CA TRP A 51 1.06 -4.73 -14.27
C TRP A 51 1.77 -3.63 -15.09
N LYS A 52 1.85 -3.80 -16.42
CA LYS A 52 2.43 -2.80 -17.32
C LYS A 52 1.46 -1.69 -17.70
N GLU A 53 0.16 -1.91 -17.55
CA GLU A 53 -0.86 -0.97 -17.97
C GLU A 53 -0.77 0.35 -17.20
N GLY A 54 -0.66 1.47 -17.91
CA GLY A 54 -0.52 2.80 -17.31
C GLY A 54 0.77 3.01 -16.51
N THR A 55 1.79 2.17 -16.70
CA THR A 55 3.07 2.25 -16.00
C THR A 55 4.14 2.89 -16.88
N ASP A 56 4.91 3.83 -16.31
CA ASP A 56 6.05 4.49 -16.95
C ASP A 56 7.10 3.47 -17.40
N THR A 57 7.67 3.70 -18.58
CA THR A 57 8.64 2.77 -19.18
C THR A 57 9.89 2.53 -18.33
N GLY A 58 10.34 3.54 -17.59
CA GLY A 58 11.47 3.39 -16.66
C GLY A 58 11.14 2.48 -15.49
N ILE A 59 9.89 2.52 -15.00
CA ILE A 59 9.41 1.62 -13.95
C ILE A 59 9.27 0.20 -14.50
N VAL A 60 8.72 0.05 -15.72
CA VAL A 60 8.63 -1.25 -16.40
C VAL A 60 10.00 -1.90 -16.50
N TYR A 61 11.00 -1.16 -16.97
CA TYR A 61 12.37 -1.66 -17.06
C TYR A 61 12.93 -2.14 -15.70
N ASN A 62 12.72 -1.37 -14.64
CA ASN A 62 13.18 -1.74 -13.30
C ASN A 62 12.49 -2.99 -12.76
N ILE A 63 11.19 -3.14 -13.00
CA ILE A 63 10.46 -4.34 -12.59
C ILE A 63 10.94 -5.55 -13.40
N GLU A 64 11.12 -5.44 -14.72
CA GLU A 64 11.63 -6.53 -15.54
C GLU A 64 13.00 -7.01 -15.06
N SER A 65 13.94 -6.09 -14.78
CA SER A 65 15.24 -6.44 -14.20
C SER A 65 15.12 -7.12 -12.83
N SER A 66 14.17 -6.66 -12.00
CA SER A 66 13.91 -7.30 -10.71
C SER A 66 13.35 -8.73 -10.87
N LEU A 67 12.46 -8.93 -11.86
CA LEU A 67 11.91 -10.26 -12.16
C LEU A 67 13.00 -11.24 -12.64
N GLU A 68 13.99 -10.77 -13.42
CA GLU A 68 15.14 -11.59 -13.81
C GLU A 68 15.90 -12.08 -12.57
N THR A 69 16.18 -11.18 -11.62
CA THR A 69 16.84 -11.54 -10.36
C THR A 69 16.01 -12.53 -9.53
N LEU A 70 14.70 -12.37 -9.49
CA LEU A 70 13.81 -13.27 -8.76
C LEU A 70 13.76 -14.68 -9.38
N ARG A 71 13.88 -14.76 -10.72
CA ARG A 71 13.95 -16.05 -11.41
C ARG A 71 15.20 -16.87 -11.07
N GLU A 72 16.25 -16.25 -10.54
CA GLU A 72 17.42 -16.98 -10.05
C GLU A 72 17.16 -17.75 -8.75
N ILE A 73 16.11 -17.40 -7.99
CA ILE A 73 15.80 -17.99 -6.69
C ILE A 73 14.42 -18.67 -6.67
N GLY A 74 13.65 -18.57 -7.75
CA GLY A 74 12.32 -19.15 -7.80
C GLY A 74 11.67 -19.03 -9.16
N THR A 75 10.37 -19.30 -9.19
CA THR A 75 9.52 -19.11 -10.37
C THR A 75 8.75 -17.80 -10.28
N VAL A 76 8.50 -17.18 -11.42
CA VAL A 76 7.64 -16.00 -11.54
C VAL A 76 6.52 -16.33 -12.51
N GLU A 77 5.28 -16.27 -12.03
CA GLU A 77 4.08 -16.59 -12.80
C GLU A 77 3.21 -15.34 -12.97
N GLU A 78 2.63 -15.16 -14.15
CA GLU A 78 1.61 -14.12 -14.35
C GLU A 78 0.26 -14.62 -13.83
N ILE A 79 -0.44 -13.77 -13.08
CA ILE A 79 -1.76 -14.09 -12.51
C ILE A 79 -2.78 -13.02 -12.90
N THR A 80 -4.02 -13.44 -13.05
CA THR A 80 -5.14 -12.51 -13.20
C THR A 80 -5.74 -12.23 -11.82
N LEU A 81 -5.72 -10.97 -11.40
CA LEU A 81 -6.39 -10.54 -10.19
C LEU A 81 -7.89 -10.40 -10.43
N PRO A 82 -8.74 -10.60 -9.39
CA PRO A 82 -10.17 -10.49 -9.55
C PRO A 82 -10.57 -9.03 -9.80
N ASP A 83 -11.41 -8.81 -10.81
CA ASP A 83 -12.00 -7.49 -11.07
C ASP A 83 -13.04 -7.16 -9.99
N MET A 84 -12.63 -6.35 -9.02
CA MET A 84 -13.44 -5.96 -7.88
C MET A 84 -13.28 -4.47 -7.59
N PRO A 85 -14.28 -3.78 -7.01
CA PRO A 85 -14.24 -2.34 -6.76
C PRO A 85 -13.33 -1.98 -5.57
N SER A 86 -12.10 -2.52 -5.54
CA SER A 86 -11.14 -2.38 -4.46
C SER A 86 -10.76 -0.91 -4.19
N GLY A 87 -10.48 -0.15 -5.25
CA GLY A 87 -10.15 1.27 -5.14
C GLY A 87 -11.31 2.12 -4.61
N GLN A 88 -12.56 1.78 -4.94
CA GLN A 88 -13.73 2.50 -4.42
C GLN A 88 -13.97 2.17 -2.95
N ALA A 89 -13.92 0.91 -2.56
CA ALA A 89 -14.07 0.48 -1.18
C ALA A 89 -12.98 1.09 -0.29
N ALA A 90 -11.72 1.05 -0.73
CA ALA A 90 -10.60 1.65 0.00
C ALA A 90 -10.79 3.17 0.20
N ARG A 91 -11.21 3.91 -0.83
CA ARG A 91 -11.43 5.36 -0.72
C ARG A 91 -12.51 5.71 0.30
N ILE A 92 -13.63 4.99 0.34
CA ILE A 92 -14.70 5.23 1.31
C ILE A 92 -14.20 4.94 2.72
N ILE A 93 -13.51 3.83 2.94
CA ILE A 93 -12.99 3.43 4.25
C ILE A 93 -11.97 4.46 4.75
N ILE A 94 -10.95 4.77 3.94
CA ILE A 94 -9.89 5.74 4.30
C ILE A 94 -10.49 7.12 4.59
N ALA A 95 -11.46 7.57 3.78
CA ALA A 95 -12.08 8.86 3.97
C ALA A 95 -12.90 8.94 5.26
N ALA A 96 -13.72 7.93 5.55
CA ALA A 96 -14.54 7.90 6.77
C ALA A 96 -13.69 7.74 8.03
N GLU A 97 -12.72 6.81 8.02
CA GLU A 97 -11.81 6.60 9.15
C GLU A 97 -10.92 7.82 9.40
N GLY A 98 -10.41 8.45 8.33
CA GLY A 98 -9.63 9.69 8.43
C GLY A 98 -10.43 10.85 9.00
N ALA A 99 -11.70 11.02 8.58
CA ALA A 99 -12.56 12.05 9.15
C ALA A 99 -12.84 11.81 10.65
N SER A 100 -13.06 10.56 11.04
CA SER A 100 -13.28 10.20 12.44
C SER A 100 -12.01 10.36 13.28
N ALA A 101 -10.86 9.92 12.77
CA ALA A 101 -9.59 10.01 13.51
C ALA A 101 -9.11 11.44 13.74
N PHE A 102 -9.51 12.38 12.89
CA PHE A 102 -9.12 13.80 12.96
C PHE A 102 -10.31 14.72 13.23
N GLU A 103 -11.38 14.19 13.83
CA GLU A 103 -12.61 14.93 14.08
C GLU A 103 -12.36 16.21 14.90
N ASP A 104 -11.55 16.14 15.94
CA ASP A 104 -11.22 17.27 16.80
C ASP A 104 -10.59 18.46 16.05
N ILE A 105 -9.64 18.20 15.14
CA ILE A 105 -9.00 19.27 14.35
C ILE A 105 -9.89 19.77 13.21
N ILE A 106 -10.87 18.98 12.81
CA ILE A 106 -11.88 19.39 11.82
C ILE A 106 -12.90 20.33 12.46
N GLU A 107 -13.43 19.94 13.62
CA GLU A 107 -14.49 20.70 14.33
C GLU A 107 -13.99 22.02 14.91
N ASP A 108 -12.78 22.06 15.47
CA ASP A 108 -12.21 23.28 16.04
C ASP A 108 -11.58 24.21 14.99
N GLY A 109 -11.57 23.81 13.70
CA GLY A 109 -11.08 24.59 12.57
C GLY A 109 -9.57 24.58 12.39
N ARG A 110 -8.78 23.87 13.19
CA ARG A 110 -7.31 23.71 13.00
C ARG A 110 -6.98 23.10 11.64
N VAL A 111 -7.88 22.34 11.04
CA VAL A 111 -7.74 21.81 9.68
C VAL A 111 -7.43 22.91 8.63
N MET A 112 -7.89 24.15 8.85
CA MET A 112 -7.61 25.28 7.96
C MET A 112 -6.15 25.74 8.00
N GLN A 113 -5.36 25.34 8.99
CA GLN A 113 -3.93 25.62 9.12
C GLN A 113 -3.07 24.63 8.31
N LEU A 114 -3.65 23.57 7.77
CA LEU A 114 -2.93 22.59 6.95
C LEU A 114 -2.38 23.27 5.68
N ARG A 115 -1.18 22.87 5.27
CA ARG A 115 -0.48 23.49 4.15
C ARG A 115 -1.18 23.27 2.80
N ALA A 116 -1.64 22.03 2.55
CA ALA A 116 -2.26 21.68 1.29
C ALA A 116 -3.73 22.12 1.24
N PRO A 117 -4.16 22.94 0.26
CA PRO A 117 -5.55 23.42 0.17
C PRO A 117 -6.58 22.30 0.14
N SER A 118 -6.28 21.20 -0.56
CA SER A 118 -7.18 20.04 -0.63
C SER A 118 -7.41 19.38 0.74
N CYS A 119 -6.40 19.42 1.63
CA CYS A 119 -6.51 18.90 2.98
C CYS A 119 -7.35 19.77 3.92
N ARG A 120 -7.67 21.00 3.54
CA ARG A 120 -8.54 21.90 4.30
C ARG A 120 -10.03 21.63 4.04
N VAL A 121 -10.37 21.15 2.85
CA VAL A 121 -11.77 20.99 2.39
C VAL A 121 -12.23 19.53 2.45
N LYS A 122 -11.40 18.61 1.97
CA LYS A 122 -11.77 17.18 1.89
C LYS A 122 -12.24 16.58 3.20
N PRO A 123 -11.62 16.85 4.37
CA PRO A 123 -12.07 16.27 5.63
C PRO A 123 -13.52 16.58 5.97
N HIS A 124 -14.00 17.80 5.70
CA HIS A 124 -15.41 18.17 5.92
C HIS A 124 -16.37 17.38 5.01
N VAL A 125 -15.97 17.09 3.76
CA VAL A 125 -16.77 16.25 2.86
C VAL A 125 -16.74 14.79 3.32
N HIS A 126 -15.61 14.32 3.81
CA HIS A 126 -15.46 12.95 4.33
C HIS A 126 -16.29 12.68 5.57
N SER A 127 -16.50 13.69 6.43
CA SER A 127 -17.39 13.60 7.60
C SER A 127 -18.87 13.38 7.22
N MET A 128 -19.23 13.64 5.96
CA MET A 128 -20.61 13.45 5.47
C MET A 128 -20.87 12.04 4.92
N ILE A 129 -19.90 11.13 4.96
CA ILE A 129 -20.07 9.75 4.48
C ILE A 129 -21.07 9.03 5.39
N PRO A 130 -22.20 8.52 4.86
CA PRO A 130 -23.15 7.78 5.67
C PRO A 130 -22.55 6.49 6.24
N ALA A 131 -22.91 6.16 7.48
CA ALA A 131 -22.49 4.91 8.10
C ALA A 131 -22.88 3.67 7.26
N SER A 132 -24.01 3.73 6.53
CA SER A 132 -24.44 2.66 5.60
C SER A 132 -23.42 2.40 4.48
N ASP A 133 -22.80 3.46 3.96
CA ASP A 133 -21.83 3.34 2.87
C ASP A 133 -20.48 2.82 3.40
N TYR A 134 -20.05 3.27 4.57
CA TYR A 134 -18.89 2.72 5.26
C TYR A 134 -19.07 1.22 5.53
N LEU A 135 -20.20 0.80 6.12
CA LEU A 135 -20.49 -0.60 6.40
C LEU A 135 -20.57 -1.46 5.12
N ARG A 136 -21.10 -0.88 4.02
CA ARG A 136 -21.10 -1.55 2.70
C ARG A 136 -19.67 -1.73 2.20
N ALA A 137 -18.82 -0.70 2.27
CA ALA A 137 -17.42 -0.77 1.87
C ALA A 137 -16.65 -1.83 2.68
N MET A 138 -16.90 -1.94 4.00
CA MET A 138 -16.31 -2.97 4.85
C MET A 138 -16.71 -4.40 4.44
N ARG A 139 -17.97 -4.61 4.02
CA ARG A 139 -18.41 -5.92 3.50
C ARG A 139 -17.72 -6.25 2.17
N VAL A 140 -17.64 -5.28 1.26
CA VAL A 140 -16.92 -5.42 0.00
C VAL A 140 -15.44 -5.70 0.23
N ARG A 141 -14.78 -4.97 1.15
CA ARG A 141 -13.39 -5.24 1.56
C ARG A 141 -13.18 -6.71 1.98
N ARG A 142 -14.10 -7.27 2.78
CA ARG A 142 -14.02 -8.68 3.19
C ARG A 142 -14.08 -9.64 1.99
N GLN A 143 -14.99 -9.37 1.03
CA GLN A 143 -15.09 -10.18 -0.18
C GLN A 143 -13.81 -10.09 -1.03
N ILE A 144 -13.24 -8.88 -1.15
CA ILE A 144 -11.97 -8.65 -1.84
C ILE A 144 -10.86 -9.46 -1.18
N SER A 145 -10.67 -9.34 0.15
CA SER A 145 -9.66 -10.11 0.88
C SER A 145 -9.78 -11.60 0.61
N GLN A 146 -10.99 -12.16 0.71
CA GLN A 146 -11.22 -13.58 0.45
C GLN A 146 -10.93 -14.00 -0.99
N ALA A 147 -11.18 -13.13 -1.96
CA ALA A 147 -10.89 -13.41 -3.37
C ALA A 147 -9.39 -13.38 -3.64
N TYR A 148 -8.69 -12.40 -3.08
CA TYR A 148 -7.23 -12.30 -3.18
C TYR A 148 -6.53 -13.45 -2.48
N ASP A 149 -6.91 -13.79 -1.24
CA ASP A 149 -6.32 -14.89 -0.46
C ASP A 149 -6.34 -16.21 -1.24
N ARG A 150 -7.43 -16.50 -1.95
CA ARG A 150 -7.54 -17.73 -2.77
C ARG A 150 -6.52 -17.81 -3.90
N ILE A 151 -6.18 -16.66 -4.50
CA ILE A 151 -5.23 -16.60 -5.61
C ILE A 151 -3.80 -16.55 -5.09
N THR A 152 -3.57 -15.73 -4.05
CA THR A 152 -2.22 -15.45 -3.55
C THR A 152 -1.67 -16.52 -2.64
N ALA A 153 -2.52 -17.37 -2.05
CA ALA A 153 -2.11 -18.44 -1.13
C ALA A 153 -1.11 -19.48 -1.72
N ALA A 154 -1.03 -19.57 -3.06
CA ALA A 154 -0.12 -20.45 -3.75
C ALA A 154 1.30 -19.87 -3.93
N TYR A 155 1.53 -18.62 -3.55
CA TYR A 155 2.76 -17.89 -3.80
C TYR A 155 3.40 -17.39 -2.50
N ASP A 156 4.72 -17.30 -2.48
CA ASP A 156 5.48 -16.75 -1.35
C ASP A 156 5.40 -15.21 -1.34
N ALA A 157 5.34 -14.59 -2.52
CA ALA A 157 5.13 -13.15 -2.65
C ALA A 157 4.45 -12.77 -3.97
N ILE A 158 3.73 -11.65 -3.94
CA ILE A 158 3.17 -11.00 -5.12
C ILE A 158 4.01 -9.76 -5.41
N ILE A 159 4.47 -9.65 -6.65
CA ILE A 159 5.29 -8.54 -7.13
C ILE A 159 4.39 -7.52 -7.80
N GLY A 160 4.64 -6.27 -7.58
CA GLY A 160 3.88 -5.19 -8.20
C GLY A 160 4.60 -3.85 -8.11
N THR A 161 4.09 -2.87 -8.85
CA THR A 161 4.57 -1.48 -8.78
C THR A 161 4.00 -0.79 -7.54
N THR A 162 4.80 0.00 -6.84
CA THR A 162 4.30 0.88 -5.78
C THR A 162 3.43 1.99 -6.36
N THR A 163 3.81 2.50 -7.53
CA THR A 163 3.08 3.50 -8.32
C THR A 163 3.47 3.36 -9.78
N GLY A 164 2.54 3.62 -10.68
CA GLY A 164 2.79 3.57 -12.13
C GLY A 164 3.57 4.78 -12.67
N ASN A 165 3.85 5.79 -11.86
CA ASN A 165 4.51 7.02 -12.31
C ASN A 165 5.81 7.26 -11.57
N VAL A 166 6.79 7.83 -12.26
CA VAL A 166 8.01 8.36 -11.63
C VAL A 166 7.70 9.57 -10.76
N SER A 167 8.61 9.91 -9.84
CA SER A 167 8.47 11.09 -9.00
C SER A 167 8.24 12.35 -9.84
N PRO A 168 7.30 13.22 -9.47
CA PRO A 168 7.09 14.49 -10.17
C PRO A 168 8.32 15.38 -10.06
N LEU A 169 8.52 16.26 -11.05
CA LEU A 169 9.58 17.25 -11.00
C LEU A 169 9.37 18.18 -9.80
N PHE A 170 10.45 18.52 -9.11
CA PHE A 170 10.44 19.37 -7.91
C PHE A 170 9.83 20.77 -8.15
N THR A 171 9.80 21.23 -9.41
CA THR A 171 9.22 22.51 -9.82
C THR A 171 7.69 22.53 -9.83
N ARG A 172 7.03 21.38 -9.67
CA ARG A 172 5.56 21.30 -9.64
C ARG A 172 5.05 21.33 -8.21
N THR A 173 4.06 22.16 -7.97
CA THR A 173 3.28 22.12 -6.73
C THR A 173 2.46 20.84 -6.73
N LEU A 174 2.61 19.97 -5.73
CA LEU A 174 1.92 18.68 -5.66
C LEU A 174 0.39 18.79 -5.69
N ASP A 175 -0.15 19.92 -5.22
CA ASP A 175 -1.60 20.23 -5.24
C ASP A 175 -2.18 20.53 -6.62
N THR A 176 -1.34 20.92 -7.59
CA THR A 176 -1.76 21.28 -8.95
C THR A 176 -1.44 20.20 -9.97
N SER A 177 -0.86 19.08 -9.55
CA SER A 177 -0.63 17.93 -10.42
C SER A 177 -1.95 17.22 -10.73
N SER A 178 -2.77 17.79 -11.62
CA SER A 178 -3.74 17.01 -12.37
C SER A 178 -2.93 15.89 -13.07
N ARG A 179 -3.26 14.64 -12.79
CA ARG A 179 -2.74 13.50 -13.56
C ARG A 179 -2.95 13.82 -15.03
N PRO A 180 -1.96 13.66 -15.92
CA PRO A 180 -2.24 13.66 -17.33
C PRO A 180 -3.29 12.58 -17.57
N THR A 181 -4.46 12.99 -18.04
CA THR A 181 -5.44 12.08 -18.63
C THR A 181 -4.79 11.56 -19.91
N THR A 182 -4.30 10.34 -19.88
CA THR A 182 -4.06 9.53 -21.09
C THR A 182 -5.37 9.07 -21.63
#